data_8b6b8af7907ac94d82902bb36060775f
#
_entry.id   8b6b8af7907ac94d82902bb36060775f
#
_cell.length_a   1.000
_cell.length_b   1.000
_cell.length_c   1.000
_cell.angle_alpha   90.00
_cell.angle_beta   90.00
_cell.angle_gamma   90.00
#
_symmetry.space_group_name_H-M   'P 1'
#
loop_
_entity.id
_entity.type
_entity.pdbx_description
1 polymer ?
#
loop_
_entity_poly.entity_id
_entity_poly.type
_entity_poly.pdbx_seq_one_letter_code
_entity_poly.pdbx_strand_id
1 'polypeptide(L)'
;MTQKKTEAWSSKIGVIMAVAGSAVGLGNFLRFPGLVADQETGGGAFLIAYFISLLVVGLPICWVEWTLGRFGGTQGYNSSPGIFHAIIRKPWGKYLGLLGFIIPVGVYFYYVVIESWCLGYAWSSFTGGLDLGKDSAAYAAHFAQTTGLKADGAILGLSAPFLFFIGVFILNFAIIYRGLSKGIEFICNWGMPLLIVIALMLLVRVLTLGTPDPAKPELSVWNGLGYMWNPHDIAQGLSNPAVWLKAASQIFFTLSVGFGVIITYASYLKKNDDVVLSGLTATAANEFCEVGLGGLITVPAAFAFLGASAVAGGTFALGFNVLPQVFAGMPYGHLFGGLFFTLLFIAAITSSLSMLQPGIAFLEEGLGLDRRGSVALLGLVTAVGCTLVVWFSEGLKALTTVDFWIGDIGIFLQGTLLIYVFNFAFGTERGWTEAHHGADIRIPRVFKFVIRWVSPAFLTAIFSMFVLKNVAGWNLSFTTPLFTPTEPILDLVGGPNHPASGVARLTAFFLLLFGLFSALLIQRAGKRWDAR
;
A
#
# COMPACT_ATOMS: atom_id res chain seq x y z
N MET A 1 20.43 22.40 28.28
CA MET A 1 19.55 21.81 27.24
C MET A 1 19.99 20.37 27.07
N THR A 2 19.26 19.40 27.61
CA THR A 2 19.51 17.98 27.40
C THR A 2 19.32 17.67 25.90
N GLN A 3 20.40 17.24 25.24
CA GLN A 3 20.30 16.75 23.86
C GLN A 3 19.21 15.66 23.81
N LYS A 4 18.10 15.97 23.14
CA LYS A 4 17.02 15.01 22.86
C LYS A 4 17.69 13.88 22.08
N LYS A 5 17.72 12.67 22.64
CA LYS A 5 18.27 11.49 21.96
C LYS A 5 17.51 11.34 20.64
N THR A 6 18.15 11.62 19.52
CA THR A 6 17.57 11.44 18.19
C THR A 6 17.29 9.95 18.01
N GLU A 7 16.07 9.61 17.61
CA GLU A 7 15.75 8.24 17.22
C GLU A 7 16.69 7.80 16.08
N ALA A 8 17.12 6.56 16.10
CA ALA A 8 17.97 5.97 15.07
C ALA A 8 17.67 4.48 14.97
N TRP A 9 17.92 3.93 13.82
CA TRP A 9 17.89 2.49 13.60
C TRP A 9 18.99 1.79 14.39
N SER A 10 18.71 0.59 14.92
CA SER A 10 19.71 -0.18 15.65
C SER A 10 20.71 -0.87 14.72
N SER A 11 20.30 -1.21 13.49
CA SER A 11 21.12 -1.91 12.52
C SER A 11 20.72 -1.60 11.06
N LYS A 12 21.64 -1.83 10.10
CA LYS A 12 21.34 -1.75 8.66
C LYS A 12 20.26 -2.77 8.25
N ILE A 13 20.31 -3.99 8.79
CA ILE A 13 19.32 -5.04 8.55
C ILE A 13 17.95 -4.61 9.07
N GLY A 14 17.89 -3.97 10.25
CA GLY A 14 16.65 -3.46 10.82
C GLY A 14 15.94 -2.45 9.92
N VAL A 15 16.70 -1.54 9.28
CA VAL A 15 16.13 -0.61 8.28
C VAL A 15 15.56 -1.35 7.09
N ILE A 16 16.33 -2.31 6.52
CA ILE A 16 15.90 -3.09 5.37
C ILE A 16 14.63 -3.89 5.70
N MET A 17 14.58 -4.52 6.89
CA MET A 17 13.41 -5.26 7.35
C MET A 17 12.20 -4.35 7.58
N ALA A 18 12.41 -3.12 8.08
CA ALA A 18 11.33 -2.16 8.28
C ALA A 18 10.78 -1.64 6.94
N VAL A 19 11.65 -1.36 5.95
CA VAL A 19 11.20 -0.93 4.62
C VAL A 19 10.56 -2.09 3.86
N ALA A 20 11.14 -3.29 3.92
CA ALA A 20 10.53 -4.49 3.37
C ALA A 20 9.17 -4.78 4.02
N GLY A 21 9.05 -4.65 5.36
CA GLY A 21 7.79 -4.81 6.09
C GLY A 21 6.76 -3.72 5.77
N SER A 22 7.20 -2.52 5.36
CA SER A 22 6.30 -1.50 4.82
C SER A 22 5.79 -1.86 3.43
N ALA A 23 6.65 -2.42 2.58
CA ALA A 23 6.33 -2.78 1.22
C ALA A 23 5.52 -4.08 1.14
N VAL A 24 5.93 -5.12 1.87
CA VAL A 24 5.21 -6.40 1.92
C VAL A 24 3.94 -6.26 2.77
N GLY A 25 2.82 -6.07 2.12
CA GLY A 25 1.51 -5.83 2.73
C GLY A 25 0.41 -6.69 2.13
N LEU A 26 -0.83 -6.29 2.36
CA LEU A 26 -2.01 -6.92 1.78
C LEU A 26 -1.98 -6.93 0.25
N GLY A 27 -1.32 -5.94 -0.35
CA GLY A 27 -1.17 -5.80 -1.80
C GLY A 27 -0.53 -7.02 -2.45
N ASN A 28 0.51 -7.58 -1.82
CA ASN A 28 1.29 -8.69 -2.37
C ASN A 28 0.49 -10.01 -2.45
N PHE A 29 -0.41 -10.24 -1.49
CA PHE A 29 -1.15 -11.50 -1.38
C PHE A 29 -2.60 -11.43 -1.89
N LEU A 30 -3.15 -10.22 -2.05
CA LEU A 30 -4.53 -10.00 -2.49
C LEU A 30 -4.64 -9.14 -3.74
N ARG A 31 -4.06 -7.92 -3.75
CA ARG A 31 -4.24 -6.97 -4.85
C ARG A 31 -3.49 -7.41 -6.11
N PHE A 32 -2.22 -7.76 -5.99
CA PHE A 32 -1.42 -8.25 -7.11
C PHE A 32 -2.02 -9.52 -7.74
N PRO A 33 -2.36 -10.60 -6.96
CA PRO A 33 -3.05 -11.75 -7.52
C PRO A 33 -4.36 -11.42 -8.22
N GLY A 34 -5.16 -10.49 -7.65
CA GLY A 34 -6.40 -10.04 -8.27
C GLY A 34 -6.19 -9.31 -9.60
N LEU A 35 -5.11 -8.51 -9.72
CA LEU A 35 -4.77 -7.82 -10.98
C LEU A 35 -4.22 -8.78 -12.04
N VAL A 36 -3.40 -9.74 -11.63
CA VAL A 36 -2.89 -10.77 -12.55
C VAL A 36 -4.02 -11.65 -13.06
N ALA A 37 -5.01 -11.92 -12.25
CA ALA A 37 -6.14 -12.77 -12.58
C ALA A 37 -7.27 -12.04 -13.33
N ASP A 38 -7.18 -10.74 -13.51
CA ASP A 38 -8.17 -9.95 -14.26
C ASP A 38 -8.29 -10.43 -15.71
N GLN A 39 -9.52 -10.70 -16.17
CA GLN A 39 -9.77 -11.31 -17.48
C GLN A 39 -9.43 -10.40 -18.66
N GLU A 40 -9.55 -9.08 -18.49
CA GLU A 40 -9.34 -8.11 -19.57
C GLU A 40 -7.89 -7.58 -19.63
N THR A 41 -7.26 -7.48 -18.47
CA THR A 41 -5.96 -6.78 -18.34
C THR A 41 -4.90 -7.59 -17.62
N GLY A 42 -5.19 -8.81 -17.17
CA GLY A 42 -4.28 -9.66 -16.41
C GLY A 42 -3.37 -10.54 -17.28
N GLY A 43 -2.88 -11.61 -16.65
CA GLY A 43 -2.00 -12.60 -17.28
C GLY A 43 -0.60 -12.08 -17.60
N GLY A 44 0.06 -12.79 -18.52
CA GLY A 44 1.46 -12.50 -18.86
C GLY A 44 1.71 -11.10 -19.44
N ALA A 45 0.75 -10.49 -20.13
CA ALA A 45 0.87 -9.12 -20.63
C ALA A 45 0.94 -8.10 -19.47
N PHE A 46 0.12 -8.30 -18.43
CA PHE A 46 0.21 -7.51 -17.21
C PHE A 46 1.57 -7.67 -16.53
N LEU A 47 2.08 -8.90 -16.41
CA LEU A 47 3.40 -9.15 -15.81
C LEU A 47 4.53 -8.45 -16.55
N ILE A 48 4.49 -8.41 -17.89
CA ILE A 48 5.48 -7.67 -18.69
C ILE A 48 5.40 -6.17 -18.36
N ALA A 49 4.21 -5.58 -18.39
CA ALA A 49 4.01 -4.17 -18.05
C ALA A 49 4.42 -3.87 -16.60
N TYR A 50 4.16 -4.80 -15.68
CA TYR A 50 4.53 -4.72 -14.28
C TYR A 50 6.05 -4.65 -14.10
N PHE A 51 6.82 -5.58 -14.69
CA PHE A 51 8.28 -5.56 -14.58
C PHE A 51 8.91 -4.36 -15.28
N ILE A 52 8.35 -3.90 -16.40
CA ILE A 52 8.80 -2.65 -17.04
C ILE A 52 8.53 -1.46 -16.12
N SER A 53 7.34 -1.38 -15.49
CA SER A 53 7.01 -0.33 -14.52
C SER A 53 7.92 -0.38 -13.28
N LEU A 54 8.28 -1.58 -12.81
CA LEU A 54 9.26 -1.75 -11.73
C LEU A 54 10.61 -1.11 -12.08
N LEU A 55 11.12 -1.35 -13.29
CA LEU A 55 12.41 -0.83 -13.74
C LEU A 55 12.38 0.67 -14.05
N VAL A 56 11.25 1.18 -14.57
CA VAL A 56 11.14 2.57 -15.04
C VAL A 56 10.63 3.51 -13.92
N VAL A 57 9.85 3.00 -13.00
CA VAL A 57 9.20 3.77 -11.92
C VAL A 57 9.64 3.30 -10.55
N GLY A 58 9.45 2.02 -10.24
CA GLY A 58 9.62 1.47 -8.90
C GLY A 58 11.03 1.69 -8.35
N LEU A 59 12.05 1.11 -8.98
CA LEU A 59 13.44 1.27 -8.56
C LEU A 59 13.92 2.73 -8.62
N PRO A 60 13.64 3.52 -9.68
CA PRO A 60 14.02 4.92 -9.73
C PRO A 60 13.47 5.75 -8.58
N ILE A 61 12.17 5.66 -8.28
CA ILE A 61 11.56 6.43 -7.20
C ILE A 61 12.05 5.93 -5.84
N CYS A 62 12.20 4.62 -5.66
CA CYS A 62 12.77 4.04 -4.45
C CYS A 62 14.14 4.67 -4.14
N TRP A 63 15.09 4.67 -5.06
CA TRP A 63 16.40 5.30 -4.87
C TRP A 63 16.32 6.81 -4.65
N VAL A 64 15.40 7.49 -5.32
CA VAL A 64 15.14 8.93 -5.12
C VAL A 64 14.68 9.19 -3.68
N GLU A 65 13.70 8.45 -3.17
CA GLU A 65 13.19 8.62 -1.80
C GLU A 65 14.25 8.32 -0.74
N TRP A 66 15.00 7.22 -0.91
CA TRP A 66 16.11 6.90 -0.01
C TRP A 66 17.16 8.00 0.02
N THR A 67 17.52 8.54 -1.15
CA THR A 67 18.52 9.60 -1.29
C THR A 67 18.05 10.91 -0.66
N LEU A 68 16.82 11.36 -0.99
CA LEU A 68 16.27 12.60 -0.45
C LEU A 68 16.03 12.49 1.05
N GLY A 69 15.58 11.33 1.53
CA GLY A 69 15.36 11.06 2.95
C GLY A 69 16.66 11.17 3.74
N ARG A 70 17.71 10.40 3.34
CA ARG A 70 19.02 10.45 4.01
C ARG A 70 19.60 11.87 3.97
N PHE A 71 19.54 12.55 2.82
CA PHE A 71 19.99 13.93 2.73
C PHE A 71 19.24 14.84 3.71
N GLY A 72 17.91 14.77 3.76
CA GLY A 72 17.09 15.57 4.68
C GLY A 72 17.44 15.31 6.14
N GLY A 73 17.64 14.03 6.50
CA GLY A 73 18.06 13.61 7.84
C GLY A 73 19.39 14.23 8.27
N THR A 74 20.37 14.29 7.35
CA THR A 74 21.68 14.96 7.63
C THR A 74 21.55 16.47 7.82
N GLN A 75 20.45 17.07 7.34
CA GLN A 75 20.12 18.48 7.57
C GLN A 75 19.25 18.70 8.82
N GLY A 76 18.92 17.64 9.56
CA GLY A 76 18.09 17.69 10.77
C GLY A 76 16.59 17.67 10.50
N TYR A 77 16.15 17.18 9.34
CA TYR A 77 14.74 17.02 8.96
C TYR A 77 14.38 15.56 8.75
N ASN A 78 13.35 15.08 9.45
CA ASN A 78 12.90 13.69 9.40
C ASN A 78 11.51 13.53 8.78
N SER A 79 10.81 14.61 8.50
CA SER A 79 9.50 14.62 7.87
C SER A 79 9.57 15.07 6.42
N SER A 80 8.70 14.54 5.56
CA SER A 80 8.62 14.93 4.15
C SER A 80 8.48 16.45 3.97
N PRO A 81 7.60 17.19 4.70
CA PRO A 81 7.54 18.65 4.61
C PRO A 81 8.85 19.35 4.97
N GLY A 82 9.55 18.88 6.02
CA GLY A 82 10.84 19.43 6.42
C GLY A 82 11.94 19.15 5.41
N ILE A 83 11.99 17.95 4.85
CA ILE A 83 12.95 17.56 3.80
C ILE A 83 12.76 18.42 2.55
N PHE A 84 11.52 18.61 2.10
CA PHE A 84 11.24 19.46 0.94
C PHE A 84 11.54 20.95 1.23
N HIS A 85 11.31 21.41 2.46
CA HIS A 85 11.74 22.74 2.90
C HIS A 85 13.26 22.91 2.77
N ALA A 86 14.05 21.94 3.22
CA ALA A 86 15.52 21.97 3.14
C ALA A 86 16.06 21.92 1.70
N ILE A 87 15.38 21.19 0.80
CA ILE A 87 15.78 21.03 -0.60
C ILE A 87 15.43 22.28 -1.42
N ILE A 88 14.18 22.74 -1.33
CA ILE A 88 13.64 23.77 -2.23
C ILE A 88 14.02 25.16 -1.74
N ARG A 89 14.17 25.35 -0.42
CA ARG A 89 14.56 26.62 0.22
C ARG A 89 13.71 27.84 -0.18
N LYS A 90 12.42 27.58 -0.48
CA LYS A 90 11.42 28.61 -0.77
C LYS A 90 10.21 28.40 0.16
N PRO A 91 9.46 29.44 0.52
CA PRO A 91 8.35 29.33 1.48
C PRO A 91 7.28 28.31 1.11
N TRP A 92 7.08 28.05 -0.19
CA TRP A 92 6.11 27.10 -0.68
C TRP A 92 6.63 25.65 -0.71
N GLY A 93 7.97 25.43 -0.66
CA GLY A 93 8.58 24.11 -0.79
C GLY A 93 8.05 23.08 0.21
N LYS A 94 7.84 23.50 1.47
CA LYS A 94 7.28 22.64 2.53
C LYS A 94 5.89 22.07 2.21
N TYR A 95 5.07 22.80 1.43
CA TYR A 95 3.73 22.35 1.08
C TYR A 95 3.73 21.25 0.03
N LEU A 96 4.77 21.13 -0.81
CA LEU A 96 4.91 19.97 -1.69
C LEU A 96 5.16 18.67 -0.91
N GLY A 97 5.82 18.75 0.25
CA GLY A 97 6.00 17.62 1.15
C GLY A 97 4.75 17.25 1.95
N LEU A 98 3.67 18.05 1.90
CA LEU A 98 2.42 17.82 2.61
C LEU A 98 1.81 16.45 2.29
N LEU A 99 1.88 16.03 1.03
CA LEU A 99 1.36 14.75 0.58
C LEU A 99 2.04 13.57 1.29
N GLY A 100 3.36 13.65 1.54
CA GLY A 100 4.09 12.62 2.31
C GLY A 100 3.71 12.54 3.80
N PHE A 101 2.81 13.42 4.28
CA PHE A 101 2.15 13.31 5.58
C PHE A 101 0.69 12.88 5.43
N ILE A 102 -0.05 13.49 4.50
CA ILE A 102 -1.49 13.22 4.31
C ILE A 102 -1.73 11.79 3.82
N ILE A 103 -0.92 11.31 2.87
CA ILE A 103 -1.13 9.99 2.25
C ILE A 103 -1.02 8.86 3.27
N PRO A 104 0.10 8.67 4.01
CA PRO A 104 0.20 7.55 4.91
C PRO A 104 -0.82 7.61 6.05
N VAL A 105 -1.11 8.80 6.58
CA VAL A 105 -2.11 8.97 7.64
C VAL A 105 -3.53 8.74 7.12
N GLY A 106 -3.85 9.22 5.91
CA GLY A 106 -5.15 9.03 5.28
C GLY A 106 -5.40 7.58 4.87
N VAL A 107 -4.39 6.89 4.32
CA VAL A 107 -4.49 5.45 4.02
C VAL A 107 -4.66 4.64 5.30
N TYR A 108 -4.00 5.00 6.39
CA TYR A 108 -4.17 4.34 7.69
C TYR A 108 -5.63 4.35 8.18
N PHE A 109 -6.45 5.36 7.83
CA PHE A 109 -7.85 5.45 8.28
C PHE A 109 -8.67 4.20 7.91
N TYR A 110 -8.41 3.60 6.76
CA TYR A 110 -9.09 2.39 6.34
C TYR A 110 -8.21 1.13 6.46
N TYR A 111 -6.90 1.27 6.38
CA TYR A 111 -5.99 0.14 6.34
C TYR A 111 -6.01 -0.66 7.65
N VAL A 112 -6.06 0.01 8.81
CA VAL A 112 -6.18 -0.63 10.13
C VAL A 112 -7.53 -1.35 10.30
N VAL A 113 -8.57 -0.92 9.60
CA VAL A 113 -9.87 -1.62 9.57
C VAL A 113 -9.72 -2.95 8.83
N ILE A 114 -9.07 -2.95 7.65
CA ILE A 114 -8.78 -4.18 6.89
C ILE A 114 -7.83 -5.10 7.68
N GLU A 115 -6.84 -4.53 8.36
CA GLU A 115 -5.95 -5.27 9.28
C GLU A 115 -6.74 -6.03 10.34
N SER A 116 -7.78 -5.40 10.91
CA SER A 116 -8.66 -6.05 11.88
C SER A 116 -9.49 -7.18 11.28
N TRP A 117 -9.91 -7.08 10.01
CA TRP A 117 -10.55 -8.19 9.31
C TRP A 117 -9.62 -9.39 9.19
N CYS A 118 -8.34 -9.16 8.85
CA CYS A 118 -7.35 -10.24 8.77
C CYS A 118 -7.23 -10.99 10.10
N LEU A 119 -7.17 -10.28 11.24
CA LEU A 119 -7.12 -10.89 12.57
C LEU A 119 -8.40 -11.66 12.89
N GLY A 120 -9.57 -11.10 12.59
CA GLY A 120 -10.87 -11.75 12.78
C GLY A 120 -11.00 -13.03 11.95
N TYR A 121 -10.56 -13.00 10.70
CA TYR A 121 -10.57 -14.16 9.81
C TYR A 121 -9.55 -15.23 10.25
N ALA A 122 -8.37 -14.84 10.75
CA ALA A 122 -7.41 -15.78 11.33
C ALA A 122 -8.05 -16.52 12.52
N TRP A 123 -8.66 -15.77 13.45
CA TRP A 123 -9.37 -16.34 14.59
C TRP A 123 -10.49 -17.28 14.16
N SER A 124 -11.36 -16.82 13.27
CA SER A 124 -12.50 -17.61 12.78
C SER A 124 -12.05 -18.87 12.04
N SER A 125 -10.94 -18.81 11.28
CA SER A 125 -10.37 -19.98 10.61
C SER A 125 -9.87 -21.03 11.60
N PHE A 126 -9.04 -20.64 12.58
CA PHE A 126 -8.52 -21.58 13.58
C PHE A 126 -9.61 -22.20 14.47
N THR A 127 -10.70 -21.46 14.70
CA THR A 127 -11.82 -21.94 15.53
C THR A 127 -12.92 -22.66 14.75
N GLY A 128 -12.77 -22.82 13.42
CA GLY A 128 -13.74 -23.48 12.55
C GLY A 128 -14.92 -22.60 12.14
N GLY A 129 -14.93 -21.32 12.50
CA GLY A 129 -16.02 -20.38 12.14
C GLY A 129 -16.08 -20.03 10.64
N LEU A 130 -15.06 -20.38 9.87
CA LEU A 130 -15.02 -20.22 8.40
C LEU A 130 -15.27 -21.52 7.63
N ASP A 131 -15.69 -22.59 8.29
CA ASP A 131 -16.20 -23.79 7.61
C ASP A 131 -17.68 -23.63 7.27
N LEU A 132 -17.96 -22.82 6.25
CA LEU A 132 -19.33 -22.49 5.82
C LEU A 132 -19.82 -23.39 4.67
N GLY A 133 -19.12 -24.51 4.42
CA GLY A 133 -19.47 -25.46 3.37
C GLY A 133 -19.05 -25.00 1.97
N LYS A 134 -19.82 -25.42 0.94
CA LYS A 134 -19.49 -25.16 -0.47
C LYS A 134 -20.24 -23.96 -1.06
N ASP A 135 -21.14 -23.35 -0.31
CA ASP A 135 -21.96 -22.23 -0.80
C ASP A 135 -21.19 -20.90 -0.74
N SER A 136 -20.84 -20.37 -1.89
CA SER A 136 -20.16 -19.07 -2.00
C SER A 136 -20.98 -17.91 -1.41
N ALA A 137 -22.31 -18.01 -1.37
CA ALA A 137 -23.16 -16.99 -0.78
C ALA A 137 -23.00 -16.92 0.74
N ALA A 138 -22.69 -18.04 1.42
CA ALA A 138 -22.44 -18.06 2.84
C ALA A 138 -21.16 -17.27 3.20
N TYR A 139 -20.09 -17.39 2.40
CA TYR A 139 -18.84 -16.60 2.59
C TYR A 139 -19.06 -15.12 2.31
N ALA A 140 -19.82 -14.77 1.27
CA ALA A 140 -20.18 -13.38 0.99
C ALA A 140 -21.04 -12.77 2.13
N ALA A 141 -21.96 -13.56 2.69
CA ALA A 141 -22.76 -13.13 3.86
C ALA A 141 -21.88 -12.93 5.12
N HIS A 142 -20.92 -13.83 5.36
CA HIS A 142 -19.96 -13.70 6.46
C HIS A 142 -19.09 -12.46 6.31
N PHE A 143 -18.58 -12.19 5.11
CA PHE A 143 -17.83 -10.97 4.81
C PHE A 143 -18.68 -9.72 5.06
N ALA A 144 -19.90 -9.70 4.53
CA ALA A 144 -20.81 -8.57 4.74
C ALA A 144 -21.13 -8.31 6.21
N GLN A 145 -21.24 -9.35 7.02
CA GLN A 145 -21.44 -9.24 8.47
C GLN A 145 -20.17 -8.70 9.17
N THR A 146 -19.01 -9.20 8.80
CA THR A 146 -17.72 -8.81 9.39
C THR A 146 -17.37 -7.35 9.09
N THR A 147 -17.71 -6.87 7.90
CA THR A 147 -17.35 -5.52 7.42
C THR A 147 -18.43 -4.47 7.67
N GLY A 148 -19.66 -4.88 7.99
CA GLY A 148 -20.81 -3.98 8.04
C GLY A 148 -21.30 -3.53 6.66
N LEU A 149 -21.00 -4.28 5.61
CA LEU A 149 -21.29 -3.93 4.21
C LEU A 149 -22.76 -3.62 3.92
N LYS A 150 -23.69 -4.18 4.73
CA LYS A 150 -25.14 -4.08 4.50
C LYS A 150 -25.79 -2.84 5.10
N ALA A 151 -25.16 -2.20 6.10
CA ALA A 151 -25.72 -1.03 6.75
C ALA A 151 -24.65 -0.26 7.50
N ASP A 152 -24.77 1.06 7.53
CA ASP A 152 -23.93 1.94 8.32
C ASP A 152 -24.03 1.64 9.82
N GLY A 153 -22.90 1.67 10.49
CA GLY A 153 -22.80 1.41 11.93
C GLY A 153 -23.07 -0.05 12.36
N ALA A 154 -23.28 -0.98 11.43
CA ALA A 154 -23.67 -2.36 11.72
C ALA A 154 -22.66 -3.14 12.59
N ILE A 155 -21.39 -2.81 12.54
CA ILE A 155 -20.35 -3.47 13.34
C ILE A 155 -20.10 -2.82 14.70
N LEU A 156 -20.68 -1.66 14.99
CA LEU A 156 -20.45 -0.93 16.25
C LEU A 156 -21.00 -1.67 17.48
N GLY A 157 -20.49 -1.30 18.63
CA GLY A 157 -20.88 -1.88 19.93
C GLY A 157 -19.95 -3.01 20.36
N LEU A 158 -20.52 -4.05 21.00
CA LEU A 158 -19.77 -5.21 21.49
C LEU A 158 -19.66 -6.35 20.45
N SER A 159 -19.75 -6.03 19.16
CA SER A 159 -19.57 -7.01 18.10
C SER A 159 -18.12 -7.47 18.02
N ALA A 160 -17.87 -8.73 17.66
CA ALA A 160 -16.51 -9.25 17.52
C ALA A 160 -15.67 -8.45 16.49
N PRO A 161 -16.18 -8.06 15.29
CA PRO A 161 -15.43 -7.21 14.36
C PRO A 161 -14.98 -5.88 14.96
N PHE A 162 -15.83 -5.22 15.72
CA PHE A 162 -15.48 -3.95 16.37
C PHE A 162 -14.43 -4.13 17.47
N LEU A 163 -14.53 -5.21 18.25
CA LEU A 163 -13.54 -5.54 19.28
C LEU A 163 -12.16 -5.85 18.65
N PHE A 164 -12.12 -6.58 17.52
CA PHE A 164 -10.88 -6.77 16.78
C PHE A 164 -10.30 -5.45 16.27
N PHE A 165 -11.15 -4.56 15.73
CA PHE A 165 -10.70 -3.24 15.29
C PHE A 165 -10.09 -2.42 16.44
N ILE A 166 -10.78 -2.31 17.58
CA ILE A 166 -10.26 -1.59 18.74
C ILE A 166 -8.95 -2.21 19.25
N GLY A 167 -8.89 -3.54 19.34
CA GLY A 167 -7.70 -4.26 19.77
C GLY A 167 -6.49 -3.99 18.87
N VAL A 168 -6.69 -4.06 17.54
CA VAL A 168 -5.65 -3.78 16.53
C VAL A 168 -5.23 -2.31 16.56
N PHE A 169 -6.17 -1.37 16.65
CA PHE A 169 -5.87 0.05 16.76
C PHE A 169 -5.00 0.35 17.99
N ILE A 170 -5.39 -0.17 19.17
CA ILE A 170 -4.60 -0.01 20.40
C ILE A 170 -3.22 -0.66 20.25
N LEU A 171 -3.13 -1.85 19.65
CA LEU A 171 -1.86 -2.55 19.43
C LEU A 171 -0.91 -1.71 18.57
N ASN A 172 -1.40 -1.14 17.46
CA ASN A 172 -0.61 -0.26 16.60
C ASN A 172 -0.04 0.93 17.40
N PHE A 173 -0.88 1.62 18.19
CA PHE A 173 -0.45 2.77 18.98
C PHE A 173 0.46 2.39 20.16
N ALA A 174 0.29 1.23 20.75
CA ALA A 174 1.19 0.69 21.77
C ALA A 174 2.59 0.40 21.21
N ILE A 175 2.66 -0.13 19.97
CA ILE A 175 3.93 -0.42 19.30
C ILE A 175 4.61 0.88 18.86
N ILE A 176 3.89 1.78 18.17
CA ILE A 176 4.47 3.03 17.68
C ILE A 176 4.94 3.94 18.83
N TYR A 177 4.30 3.85 20.01
CA TYR A 177 4.74 4.56 21.22
C TYR A 177 6.14 4.15 21.67
N ARG A 178 6.56 2.89 21.43
CA ARG A 178 7.91 2.39 21.78
C ARG A 178 9.02 2.95 20.89
N GLY A 179 8.68 3.67 19.84
CA GLY A 179 9.63 4.29 18.92
C GLY A 179 10.10 3.40 17.79
N LEU A 180 11.05 3.93 17.02
CA LEU A 180 11.51 3.31 15.79
C LEU A 180 12.18 1.95 16.04
N SER A 181 13.22 1.92 16.89
CA SER A 181 14.03 0.72 17.11
C SER A 181 13.31 -0.35 17.95
N LYS A 182 12.70 0.05 19.09
CA LYS A 182 12.04 -0.89 20.01
C LYS A 182 10.60 -1.23 19.64
N GLY A 183 10.00 -0.50 18.72
CA GLY A 183 8.66 -0.71 18.18
C GLY A 183 8.71 -1.29 16.78
N ILE A 184 8.85 -0.44 15.78
CA ILE A 184 8.76 -0.81 14.36
C ILE A 184 9.82 -1.84 13.98
N GLU A 185 11.10 -1.55 14.22
CA GLU A 185 12.21 -2.43 13.86
C GLU A 185 12.09 -3.79 14.55
N PHE A 186 11.70 -3.82 15.83
CA PHE A 186 11.48 -5.06 16.57
C PHE A 186 10.41 -5.94 15.93
N ILE A 187 9.24 -5.36 15.60
CA ILE A 187 8.13 -6.11 14.96
C ILE A 187 8.54 -6.59 13.56
N CYS A 188 9.20 -5.76 12.76
CA CYS A 188 9.62 -6.16 11.41
C CYS A 188 10.70 -7.25 11.42
N ASN A 189 11.65 -7.20 12.36
CA ASN A 189 12.71 -8.21 12.48
C ASN A 189 12.19 -9.61 12.82
N TRP A 190 11.06 -9.73 13.51
CA TRP A 190 10.41 -11.01 13.81
C TRP A 190 9.29 -11.32 12.83
N GLY A 191 8.48 -10.33 12.50
CA GLY A 191 7.32 -10.49 11.63
C GLY A 191 7.68 -10.89 10.22
N MET A 192 8.68 -10.26 9.60
CA MET A 192 9.05 -10.56 8.21
C MET A 192 9.58 -11.99 8.02
N PRO A 193 10.53 -12.51 8.83
CA PRO A 193 10.93 -13.92 8.72
C PRO A 193 9.77 -14.89 8.98
N LEU A 194 8.93 -14.60 9.97
CA LEU A 194 7.76 -15.45 10.27
C LEU A 194 6.77 -15.46 9.10
N LEU A 195 6.49 -14.30 8.49
CA LEU A 195 5.66 -14.17 7.30
C LEU A 195 6.19 -15.03 6.15
N ILE A 196 7.50 -14.96 5.87
CA ILE A 196 8.14 -15.74 4.80
C ILE A 196 8.01 -17.26 5.10
N VAL A 197 8.24 -17.68 6.33
CA VAL A 197 8.11 -19.11 6.73
C VAL A 197 6.67 -19.58 6.52
N ILE A 198 5.67 -18.81 6.97
CA ILE A 198 4.26 -19.17 6.77
C ILE A 198 3.94 -19.20 5.27
N ALA A 199 4.39 -18.19 4.49
CA ALA A 199 4.16 -18.15 3.06
C ALA A 199 4.78 -19.35 2.33
N LEU A 200 5.99 -19.78 2.70
CA LEU A 200 6.62 -20.97 2.13
C LEU A 200 5.85 -22.25 2.47
N MET A 201 5.34 -22.38 3.70
CA MET A 201 4.48 -23.52 4.08
C MET A 201 3.19 -23.54 3.23
N LEU A 202 2.56 -22.39 3.04
CA LEU A 202 1.37 -22.25 2.20
C LEU A 202 1.68 -22.54 0.72
N LEU A 203 2.80 -22.05 0.21
CA LEU A 203 3.24 -22.33 -1.16
C LEU A 203 3.44 -23.83 -1.40
N VAL A 204 4.17 -24.53 -0.50
CA VAL A 204 4.35 -25.98 -0.59
C VAL A 204 2.99 -26.68 -0.57
N ARG A 205 2.09 -26.26 0.33
CA ARG A 205 0.74 -26.83 0.42
C ARG A 205 -0.03 -26.64 -0.89
N VAL A 206 -0.02 -25.44 -1.47
CA VAL A 206 -0.73 -25.16 -2.73
C VAL A 206 -0.15 -25.97 -3.87
N LEU A 207 1.17 -26.01 -4.04
CA LEU A 207 1.83 -26.75 -5.11
C LEU A 207 1.61 -28.28 -5.02
N THR A 208 1.33 -28.79 -3.82
CA THR A 208 1.03 -30.22 -3.60
C THR A 208 -0.44 -30.58 -3.71
N LEU A 209 -1.35 -29.63 -3.98
CA LEU A 209 -2.79 -29.89 -4.13
C LEU A 209 -3.12 -30.65 -5.42
N GLY A 210 -2.33 -30.47 -6.48
CA GLY A 210 -2.57 -31.13 -7.76
C GLY A 210 -3.91 -30.70 -8.40
N THR A 211 -4.83 -31.66 -8.57
CA THR A 211 -6.20 -31.47 -9.03
C THR A 211 -7.15 -31.83 -7.89
N PRO A 212 -7.73 -30.86 -7.17
CA PRO A 212 -8.56 -31.13 -5.99
C PRO A 212 -9.84 -31.91 -6.30
N ASP A 213 -10.44 -31.68 -7.47
CA ASP A 213 -11.61 -32.41 -7.97
C ASP A 213 -11.22 -33.24 -9.20
N PRO A 214 -11.07 -34.58 -9.07
CA PRO A 214 -10.72 -35.43 -10.20
C PRO A 214 -11.75 -35.42 -11.35
N ALA A 215 -13.00 -35.02 -11.08
CA ALA A 215 -14.04 -34.90 -12.09
C ALA A 215 -13.87 -33.64 -12.98
N LYS A 216 -12.99 -32.72 -12.55
CA LYS A 216 -12.71 -31.46 -13.26
C LYS A 216 -11.21 -31.28 -13.46
N PRO A 217 -10.58 -32.10 -14.33
CA PRO A 217 -9.12 -32.09 -14.50
C PRO A 217 -8.56 -30.75 -15.01
N GLU A 218 -9.39 -29.92 -15.62
CA GLU A 218 -9.06 -28.55 -16.03
C GLU A 218 -8.84 -27.63 -14.83
N LEU A 219 -9.44 -27.90 -13.67
CA LEU A 219 -9.25 -27.17 -12.43
C LEU A 219 -8.07 -27.78 -11.65
N SER A 220 -6.85 -27.38 -12.02
CA SER A 220 -5.63 -27.84 -11.39
C SER A 220 -4.72 -26.67 -11.00
N VAL A 221 -3.82 -26.89 -10.06
CA VAL A 221 -2.79 -25.92 -9.66
C VAL A 221 -1.92 -25.54 -10.86
N TRP A 222 -1.58 -26.49 -11.73
CA TRP A 222 -0.75 -26.25 -12.91
C TRP A 222 -1.46 -25.35 -13.93
N ASN A 223 -2.74 -25.55 -14.15
CA ASN A 223 -3.53 -24.69 -15.02
C ASN A 223 -3.70 -23.28 -14.41
N GLY A 224 -3.81 -23.19 -13.08
CA GLY A 224 -3.81 -21.92 -12.36
C GLY A 224 -2.48 -21.15 -12.49
N LEU A 225 -1.34 -21.85 -12.46
CA LEU A 225 -0.04 -21.26 -12.78
C LEU A 225 0.01 -20.81 -14.25
N GLY A 226 -0.47 -21.64 -15.17
CA GLY A 226 -0.58 -21.28 -16.58
C GLY A 226 -1.46 -20.03 -16.78
N TYR A 227 -2.58 -19.95 -16.08
CA TYR A 227 -3.46 -18.78 -16.13
C TYR A 227 -2.76 -17.48 -15.70
N MET A 228 -1.90 -17.56 -14.68
CA MET A 228 -1.13 -16.41 -14.21
C MET A 228 -0.02 -16.00 -15.21
N TRP A 229 0.74 -16.97 -15.76
CA TRP A 229 1.97 -16.67 -16.48
C TRP A 229 1.83 -16.64 -18.00
N ASN A 230 0.87 -17.38 -18.57
CA ASN A 230 0.71 -17.45 -20.02
C ASN A 230 -0.02 -16.22 -20.55
N PRO A 231 0.57 -15.46 -21.43
CA PRO A 231 -0.13 -14.38 -22.11
C PRO A 231 -1.05 -14.97 -23.18
N HIS A 232 -2.32 -14.57 -23.18
CA HIS A 232 -3.25 -14.98 -24.23
C HIS A 232 -2.95 -14.26 -25.54
N ASP A 233 -2.74 -12.94 -25.50
CA ASP A 233 -2.29 -12.09 -26.60
C ASP A 233 -1.44 -10.94 -26.03
N ILE A 234 -0.12 -11.08 -26.17
CA ILE A 234 0.84 -10.07 -25.68
C ILE A 234 0.65 -8.74 -26.38
N ALA A 235 0.47 -8.75 -27.71
CA ALA A 235 0.40 -7.53 -28.50
C ALA A 235 -0.86 -6.74 -28.16
N GLN A 236 -2.00 -7.41 -28.06
CA GLN A 236 -3.26 -6.79 -27.64
C GLN A 236 -3.17 -6.28 -26.19
N GLY A 237 -2.66 -7.09 -25.27
CA GLY A 237 -2.51 -6.70 -23.87
C GLY A 237 -1.60 -5.48 -23.69
N LEU A 238 -0.42 -5.47 -24.30
CA LEU A 238 0.53 -4.34 -24.19
C LEU A 238 0.05 -3.08 -24.95
N SER A 239 -0.81 -3.22 -25.94
CA SER A 239 -1.44 -2.07 -26.61
C SER A 239 -2.59 -1.45 -25.80
N ASN A 240 -3.08 -2.16 -24.77
CA ASN A 240 -4.15 -1.66 -23.90
C ASN A 240 -3.56 -0.73 -22.81
N PRO A 241 -3.87 0.59 -22.83
CA PRO A 241 -3.37 1.52 -21.82
C PRO A 241 -3.79 1.18 -20.39
N ALA A 242 -4.90 0.45 -20.20
CA ALA A 242 -5.36 0.05 -18.87
C ALA A 242 -4.42 -0.93 -18.20
N VAL A 243 -3.71 -1.78 -18.94
CA VAL A 243 -2.69 -2.70 -18.43
C VAL A 243 -1.54 -1.93 -17.79
N TRP A 244 -1.02 -0.91 -18.48
CA TRP A 244 0.05 -0.06 -17.98
C TRP A 244 -0.35 0.75 -16.76
N LEU A 245 -1.59 1.26 -16.75
CA LEU A 245 -2.11 2.01 -15.62
C LEU A 245 -2.24 1.12 -14.37
N LYS A 246 -2.79 -0.09 -14.50
CA LYS A 246 -2.91 -1.06 -13.41
C LYS A 246 -1.53 -1.52 -12.93
N ALA A 247 -0.60 -1.79 -13.85
CA ALA A 247 0.78 -2.20 -13.54
C ALA A 247 1.53 -1.11 -12.76
N ALA A 248 1.51 0.14 -13.24
CA ALA A 248 2.14 1.26 -12.55
C ALA A 248 1.50 1.53 -11.18
N SER A 249 0.17 1.47 -11.06
CA SER A 249 -0.54 1.60 -9.79
C SER A 249 -0.12 0.51 -8.80
N GLN A 250 0.04 -0.73 -9.27
CA GLN A 250 0.52 -1.82 -8.41
C GLN A 250 1.94 -1.57 -7.91
N ILE A 251 2.85 -1.11 -8.77
CA ILE A 251 4.24 -0.80 -8.37
C ILE A 251 4.29 0.29 -7.29
N PHE A 252 3.50 1.35 -7.41
CA PHE A 252 3.42 2.37 -6.36
C PHE A 252 2.95 1.80 -5.04
N PHE A 253 1.88 1.02 -5.10
CA PHE A 253 1.25 0.48 -3.89
C PHE A 253 2.15 -0.57 -3.22
N THR A 254 2.71 -1.51 -4.00
CA THR A 254 3.49 -2.62 -3.45
C THR A 254 4.83 -2.19 -2.86
N LEU A 255 5.53 -1.23 -3.49
CA LEU A 255 6.82 -0.75 -2.98
C LEU A 255 6.67 0.35 -1.93
N SER A 256 5.46 0.80 -1.61
CA SER A 256 5.21 1.96 -0.74
C SER A 256 5.95 3.23 -1.18
N VAL A 257 6.28 3.35 -2.48
CA VAL A 257 6.89 4.56 -3.04
C VAL A 257 5.83 5.63 -3.28
N GLY A 258 6.16 6.89 -3.05
CA GLY A 258 5.19 7.98 -3.10
C GLY A 258 4.30 8.11 -1.87
N PHE A 259 4.45 7.22 -0.88
CA PHE A 259 3.71 7.28 0.40
C PHE A 259 4.31 8.26 1.41
N GLY A 260 5.57 8.65 1.26
CA GLY A 260 6.28 9.43 2.28
C GLY A 260 6.88 8.57 3.41
N VAL A 261 6.71 7.26 3.37
CA VAL A 261 7.26 6.31 4.35
C VAL A 261 8.75 6.14 4.15
N ILE A 262 9.19 5.79 2.93
CA ILE A 262 10.61 5.52 2.62
C ILE A 262 11.45 6.77 2.88
N ILE A 263 11.03 7.93 2.42
CA ILE A 263 11.75 9.19 2.63
C ILE A 263 11.88 9.51 4.14
N THR A 264 10.85 9.19 4.94
CA THR A 264 10.89 9.33 6.40
C THR A 264 11.85 8.32 7.03
N TYR A 265 11.78 7.04 6.67
CA TYR A 265 12.66 6.01 7.21
C TYR A 265 14.14 6.26 6.87
N ALA A 266 14.41 6.67 5.63
CA ALA A 266 15.74 7.01 5.17
C ALA A 266 16.32 8.25 5.89
N SER A 267 15.49 9.14 6.42
CA SER A 267 15.96 10.32 7.16
C SER A 267 16.63 9.99 8.50
N TYR A 268 16.41 8.80 9.03
CA TYR A 268 17.07 8.32 10.25
C TYR A 268 18.39 7.57 9.99
N LEU A 269 18.84 7.53 8.73
CA LEU A 269 20.11 6.94 8.32
C LEU A 269 21.27 7.90 8.59
N LYS A 270 22.45 7.32 8.80
CA LYS A 270 23.69 8.07 8.88
C LYS A 270 24.15 8.44 7.46
N LYS A 271 24.99 9.48 7.37
CA LYS A 271 25.50 9.99 6.10
C LYS A 271 26.14 8.91 5.20
N ASN A 272 26.85 7.95 5.80
CA ASN A 272 27.59 6.91 5.09
C ASN A 272 26.80 5.58 4.96
N ASP A 273 25.55 5.52 5.38
CA ASP A 273 24.74 4.31 5.19
C ASP A 273 24.38 4.15 3.72
N ASP A 274 24.45 2.90 3.24
CA ASP A 274 24.19 2.57 1.84
C ASP A 274 22.69 2.63 1.54
N VAL A 275 22.27 3.59 0.72
CA VAL A 275 20.89 3.73 0.24
C VAL A 275 20.61 2.95 -1.03
N VAL A 276 21.66 2.63 -1.81
CA VAL A 276 21.50 1.93 -3.10
C VAL A 276 21.20 0.46 -2.86
N LEU A 277 22.08 -0.21 -2.09
CA LEU A 277 21.90 -1.63 -1.77
C LEU A 277 20.68 -1.84 -0.87
N SER A 278 20.45 -0.97 0.10
CA SER A 278 19.30 -1.08 1.00
C SER A 278 17.97 -0.97 0.23
N GLY A 279 17.85 0.00 -0.67
CA GLY A 279 16.67 0.16 -1.51
C GLY A 279 16.46 -1.02 -2.46
N LEU A 280 17.53 -1.49 -3.11
CA LEU A 280 17.46 -2.66 -4.00
C LEU A 280 17.07 -3.94 -3.24
N THR A 281 17.64 -4.15 -2.04
CA THR A 281 17.33 -5.35 -1.23
C THR A 281 15.88 -5.33 -0.74
N ALA A 282 15.38 -4.18 -0.28
CA ALA A 282 13.98 -4.05 0.13
C ALA A 282 13.02 -4.30 -1.05
N THR A 283 13.32 -3.74 -2.23
CA THR A 283 12.54 -3.98 -3.45
C THR A 283 12.57 -5.46 -3.85
N ALA A 284 13.75 -6.10 -3.86
CA ALA A 284 13.88 -7.51 -4.22
C ALA A 284 13.13 -8.44 -3.24
N ALA A 285 13.15 -8.13 -1.93
CA ALA A 285 12.38 -8.85 -0.93
C ALA A 285 10.87 -8.70 -1.16
N ASN A 286 10.42 -7.50 -1.54
CA ASN A 286 9.03 -7.26 -1.90
C ASN A 286 8.60 -8.07 -3.12
N GLU A 287 9.38 -8.03 -4.20
CA GLU A 287 9.09 -8.77 -5.44
C GLU A 287 9.05 -10.30 -5.20
N PHE A 288 9.96 -10.80 -4.37
CA PHE A 288 9.93 -12.20 -3.96
C PHE A 288 8.62 -12.54 -3.22
N CYS A 289 8.18 -11.68 -2.30
CA CYS A 289 6.93 -11.89 -1.57
C CYS A 289 5.70 -11.73 -2.48
N GLU A 290 5.72 -10.82 -3.45
CA GLU A 290 4.59 -10.54 -4.32
C GLU A 290 4.44 -11.58 -5.42
N VAL A 291 5.43 -11.68 -6.30
CA VAL A 291 5.38 -12.56 -7.46
C VAL A 291 5.70 -14.00 -7.05
N GLY A 292 6.74 -14.19 -6.23
CA GLY A 292 7.25 -15.50 -5.83
C GLY A 292 6.42 -16.21 -4.77
N LEU A 293 5.70 -15.49 -3.92
CA LEU A 293 4.87 -16.09 -2.87
C LEU A 293 3.39 -15.77 -3.09
N GLY A 294 2.98 -14.51 -3.04
CA GLY A 294 1.59 -14.09 -3.12
C GLY A 294 0.88 -14.56 -4.39
N GLY A 295 1.49 -14.30 -5.56
CA GLY A 295 0.97 -14.74 -6.85
C GLY A 295 0.88 -16.26 -6.95
N LEU A 296 1.95 -16.97 -6.60
CA LEU A 296 2.03 -18.43 -6.69
C LEU A 296 1.19 -19.18 -5.63
N ILE A 297 0.78 -18.51 -4.55
CA ILE A 297 -0.14 -19.09 -3.56
C ILE A 297 -1.59 -18.83 -3.96
N THR A 298 -1.94 -17.55 -4.16
CA THR A 298 -3.33 -17.12 -4.22
C THR A 298 -4.01 -17.50 -5.52
N VAL A 299 -3.38 -17.22 -6.68
CA VAL A 299 -4.00 -17.49 -8.00
C VAL A 299 -4.19 -18.97 -8.26
N PRO A 300 -3.15 -19.84 -8.12
CA PRO A 300 -3.32 -21.27 -8.41
C PRO A 300 -4.26 -21.97 -7.43
N ALA A 301 -4.27 -21.55 -6.14
CA ALA A 301 -5.18 -22.11 -5.15
C ALA A 301 -6.64 -21.77 -5.51
N ALA A 302 -6.94 -20.51 -5.76
CA ALA A 302 -8.31 -20.10 -6.12
C ALA A 302 -8.78 -20.73 -7.45
N PHE A 303 -7.89 -20.77 -8.45
CA PHE A 303 -8.18 -21.39 -9.75
C PHE A 303 -8.49 -22.89 -9.63
N ALA A 304 -7.69 -23.62 -8.86
CA ALA A 304 -7.83 -25.08 -8.73
C ALA A 304 -9.16 -25.51 -8.06
N PHE A 305 -9.71 -24.67 -7.19
CA PHE A 305 -10.98 -24.98 -6.51
C PHE A 305 -12.21 -24.38 -7.22
N LEU A 306 -12.11 -23.16 -7.76
CA LEU A 306 -13.25 -22.37 -8.16
C LEU A 306 -13.18 -21.84 -9.62
N GLY A 307 -12.04 -22.02 -10.29
CA GLY A 307 -11.83 -21.60 -11.68
C GLY A 307 -11.54 -20.11 -11.86
N ALA A 308 -11.36 -19.71 -13.11
CA ALA A 308 -10.94 -18.37 -13.50
C ALA A 308 -11.88 -17.25 -13.05
N SER A 309 -13.20 -17.46 -13.15
CA SER A 309 -14.20 -16.46 -12.78
C SER A 309 -14.17 -16.07 -11.31
N ALA A 310 -13.84 -17.01 -10.41
CA ALA A 310 -13.73 -16.73 -8.98
C ALA A 310 -12.49 -15.88 -8.66
N VAL A 311 -11.38 -16.12 -9.37
CA VAL A 311 -10.15 -15.36 -9.16
C VAL A 311 -10.30 -13.90 -9.63
N ALA A 312 -11.08 -13.66 -10.65
CA ALA A 312 -11.30 -12.34 -11.26
C ALA A 312 -12.22 -11.40 -10.45
N GLY A 313 -12.75 -11.83 -9.31
CA GLY A 313 -13.74 -11.08 -8.51
C GLY A 313 -13.24 -9.81 -7.79
N GLY A 314 -11.98 -9.44 -7.95
CA GLY A 314 -11.35 -8.28 -7.29
C GLY A 314 -10.75 -8.59 -5.92
N THR A 315 -9.97 -7.65 -5.39
CA THR A 315 -9.09 -7.84 -4.21
C THR A 315 -9.82 -8.35 -2.96
N PHE A 316 -10.92 -7.70 -2.57
CA PHE A 316 -11.65 -8.07 -1.34
C PHE A 316 -12.44 -9.35 -1.52
N ALA A 317 -13.09 -9.54 -2.67
CA ALA A 317 -13.81 -10.78 -2.97
C ALA A 317 -12.85 -11.98 -3.01
N LEU A 318 -11.71 -11.84 -3.67
CA LEU A 318 -10.68 -12.87 -3.70
C LEU A 318 -10.19 -13.21 -2.28
N GLY A 319 -9.83 -12.19 -1.50
CA GLY A 319 -9.26 -12.37 -0.17
C GLY A 319 -10.22 -12.94 0.87
N PHE A 320 -11.44 -12.40 0.93
CA PHE A 320 -12.33 -12.64 2.06
C PHE A 320 -13.58 -13.47 1.73
N ASN A 321 -13.83 -13.76 0.45
CA ASN A 321 -14.91 -14.68 0.04
C ASN A 321 -14.34 -15.95 -0.59
N VAL A 322 -13.44 -15.80 -1.59
CA VAL A 322 -12.93 -16.94 -2.38
C VAL A 322 -11.93 -17.77 -1.59
N LEU A 323 -10.89 -17.15 -1.01
CA LEU A 323 -9.85 -17.90 -0.30
C LEU A 323 -10.34 -18.63 0.95
N PRO A 324 -11.24 -18.09 1.80
CA PRO A 324 -11.85 -18.88 2.88
C PRO A 324 -12.54 -20.16 2.37
N GLN A 325 -13.27 -20.07 1.25
CA GLN A 325 -13.92 -21.24 0.63
C GLN A 325 -12.89 -22.24 0.09
N VAL A 326 -11.79 -21.75 -0.49
CA VAL A 326 -10.67 -22.59 -0.96
C VAL A 326 -10.05 -23.37 0.20
N PHE A 327 -9.75 -22.68 1.33
CA PHE A 327 -9.18 -23.35 2.50
C PHE A 327 -10.17 -24.34 3.13
N ALA A 328 -11.45 -24.00 3.25
CA ALA A 328 -12.45 -24.94 3.76
C ALA A 328 -12.58 -26.21 2.90
N GLY A 329 -12.31 -26.10 1.59
CA GLY A 329 -12.32 -27.24 0.66
C GLY A 329 -11.10 -28.14 0.70
N MET A 330 -10.02 -27.77 1.41
CA MET A 330 -8.78 -28.54 1.44
C MET A 330 -8.55 -29.29 2.77
N PRO A 331 -7.82 -30.41 2.76
CA PRO A 331 -7.42 -31.09 4.00
C PRO A 331 -6.63 -30.15 4.93
N TYR A 332 -6.99 -30.15 6.22
CA TYR A 332 -6.45 -29.25 7.24
C TYR A 332 -6.74 -27.76 6.97
N GLY A 333 -7.88 -27.47 6.33
CA GLY A 333 -8.25 -26.11 5.91
C GLY A 333 -8.24 -25.07 7.02
N HIS A 334 -8.71 -25.43 8.24
CA HIS A 334 -8.64 -24.54 9.40
C HIS A 334 -7.22 -24.06 9.72
N LEU A 335 -6.24 -24.98 9.63
CA LEU A 335 -4.84 -24.64 9.86
C LEU A 335 -4.30 -23.72 8.76
N PHE A 336 -4.45 -24.13 7.49
CA PHE A 336 -3.89 -23.37 6.37
C PHE A 336 -4.60 -22.01 6.17
N GLY A 337 -5.92 -21.96 6.35
CA GLY A 337 -6.66 -20.70 6.36
C GLY A 337 -6.25 -19.78 7.52
N GLY A 338 -6.12 -20.34 8.72
CA GLY A 338 -5.62 -19.60 9.89
C GLY A 338 -4.21 -19.07 9.68
N LEU A 339 -3.31 -19.86 9.11
CA LEU A 339 -1.96 -19.42 8.74
C LEU A 339 -1.98 -18.33 7.67
N PHE A 340 -2.83 -18.45 6.64
CA PHE A 340 -2.95 -17.45 5.58
C PHE A 340 -3.42 -16.10 6.13
N PHE A 341 -4.48 -16.08 6.94
CA PHE A 341 -4.97 -14.83 7.53
C PHE A 341 -4.03 -14.28 8.62
N THR A 342 -3.26 -15.13 9.30
CA THR A 342 -2.17 -14.70 10.20
C THR A 342 -1.05 -14.03 9.41
N LEU A 343 -0.66 -14.60 8.25
CA LEU A 343 0.30 -13.99 7.32
C LEU A 343 -0.20 -12.61 6.87
N LEU A 344 -1.47 -12.50 6.45
CA LEU A 344 -2.07 -11.22 6.06
C LEU A 344 -2.06 -10.21 7.22
N PHE A 345 -2.35 -10.65 8.44
CA PHE A 345 -2.31 -9.77 9.62
C PHE A 345 -0.89 -9.28 9.90
N ILE A 346 0.15 -10.14 9.82
CA ILE A 346 1.54 -9.74 9.99
C ILE A 346 1.95 -8.74 8.90
N ALA A 347 1.59 -9.00 7.65
CA ALA A 347 1.84 -8.08 6.53
C ALA A 347 1.13 -6.74 6.73
N ALA A 348 -0.11 -6.76 7.25
CA ALA A 348 -0.88 -5.55 7.49
C ALA A 348 -0.30 -4.72 8.64
N ILE A 349 0.06 -5.32 9.78
CA ILE A 349 0.56 -4.56 10.94
C ILE A 349 1.93 -3.94 10.67
N THR A 350 2.82 -4.59 9.93
CA THR A 350 4.12 -4.00 9.57
C THR A 350 3.95 -2.79 8.65
N SER A 351 2.98 -2.83 7.74
CA SER A 351 2.64 -1.72 6.85
C SER A 351 1.91 -0.59 7.58
N SER A 352 0.93 -0.89 8.44
CA SER A 352 0.19 0.13 9.20
C SER A 352 1.07 0.91 10.17
N LEU A 353 2.01 0.24 10.84
CA LEU A 353 3.02 0.89 11.68
C LEU A 353 3.91 1.85 10.87
N SER A 354 4.28 1.46 9.66
CA SER A 354 5.09 2.30 8.77
C SER A 354 4.35 3.56 8.33
N MET A 355 3.02 3.48 8.13
CA MET A 355 2.17 4.62 7.77
C MET A 355 2.02 5.64 8.92
N LEU A 356 2.13 5.22 10.17
CA LEU A 356 2.07 6.13 11.32
C LEU A 356 3.36 6.94 11.52
N GLN A 357 4.52 6.40 11.14
CA GLN A 357 5.82 7.04 11.43
C GLN A 357 6.02 8.40 10.75
N PRO A 358 5.62 8.65 9.48
CA PRO A 358 5.66 10.00 8.88
C PRO A 358 4.87 11.04 9.67
N GLY A 359 3.72 10.63 10.23
CA GLY A 359 2.92 11.47 11.11
C GLY A 359 3.66 11.83 12.40
N ILE A 360 4.23 10.85 13.07
CA ILE A 360 5.03 11.05 14.28
C ILE A 360 6.24 11.94 13.99
N ALA A 361 7.01 11.62 12.95
CA ALA A 361 8.19 12.39 12.56
C ALA A 361 7.87 13.88 12.34
N PHE A 362 6.76 14.16 11.64
CA PHE A 362 6.31 15.53 11.41
C PHE A 362 5.90 16.25 12.71
N LEU A 363 5.15 15.58 13.60
CA LEU A 363 4.69 16.19 14.84
C LEU A 363 5.87 16.48 15.80
N GLU A 364 6.84 15.57 15.89
CA GLU A 364 8.04 15.75 16.72
C GLU A 364 8.96 16.83 16.17
N GLU A 365 9.25 16.80 14.86
CA GLU A 365 10.19 17.74 14.22
C GLU A 365 9.55 19.11 13.99
N GLY A 366 8.38 19.13 13.35
CA GLY A 366 7.71 20.37 12.91
C GLY A 366 7.09 21.13 14.07
N LEU A 367 6.37 20.46 14.95
CA LEU A 367 5.70 21.11 16.09
C LEU A 367 6.50 21.05 17.38
N GLY A 368 7.52 20.19 17.44
CA GLY A 368 8.38 20.02 18.62
C GLY A 368 7.73 19.28 19.77
N LEU A 369 6.70 18.52 19.48
CA LEU A 369 6.06 17.69 20.47
C LEU A 369 7.01 16.57 20.95
N ASP A 370 6.83 16.12 22.17
CA ASP A 370 7.47 14.90 22.64
C ASP A 370 6.75 13.67 22.05
N ARG A 371 7.32 12.48 22.28
CA ARG A 371 6.73 11.23 21.78
C ARG A 371 5.29 11.01 22.25
N ARG A 372 5.00 11.32 23.53
CA ARG A 372 3.67 11.15 24.10
C ARG A 372 2.63 12.04 23.41
N GLY A 373 2.96 13.33 23.28
CA GLY A 373 2.10 14.29 22.61
C GLY A 373 1.88 13.97 21.14
N SER A 374 2.95 13.52 20.42
CA SER A 374 2.86 13.13 19.01
C SER A 374 1.97 11.90 18.82
N VAL A 375 2.15 10.87 19.65
CA VAL A 375 1.33 9.64 19.60
C VAL A 375 -0.13 9.93 19.96
N ALA A 376 -0.38 10.76 20.99
CA ALA A 376 -1.74 11.12 21.41
C ALA A 376 -2.46 11.94 20.33
N LEU A 377 -1.81 12.94 19.76
CA LEU A 377 -2.40 13.78 18.70
C LEU A 377 -2.65 12.97 17.42
N LEU A 378 -1.67 12.17 16.99
CA LEU A 378 -1.85 11.33 15.81
C LEU A 378 -2.94 10.27 16.06
N GLY A 379 -2.98 9.69 17.28
CA GLY A 379 -4.01 8.75 17.66
C GLY A 379 -5.42 9.35 17.62
N LEU A 380 -5.57 10.60 18.07
CA LEU A 380 -6.85 11.31 17.97
C LEU A 380 -7.26 11.55 16.51
N VAL A 381 -6.33 12.06 15.69
CA VAL A 381 -6.61 12.33 14.26
C VAL A 381 -6.99 11.05 13.52
N THR A 382 -6.23 9.97 13.73
CA THR A 382 -6.51 8.69 13.09
C THR A 382 -7.78 8.02 13.64
N ALA A 383 -8.06 8.14 14.94
CA ALA A 383 -9.32 7.64 15.52
C ALA A 383 -10.54 8.28 14.86
N VAL A 384 -10.51 9.61 14.62
CA VAL A 384 -11.61 10.31 13.93
C VAL A 384 -11.76 9.79 12.49
N GLY A 385 -10.64 9.66 11.72
CA GLY A 385 -10.68 9.14 10.36
C GLY A 385 -11.15 7.68 10.29
N CYS A 386 -10.66 6.82 11.20
CA CYS A 386 -11.09 5.42 11.29
C CYS A 386 -12.58 5.31 11.69
N THR A 387 -13.05 6.15 12.62
CA THR A 387 -14.47 6.16 13.01
C THR A 387 -15.37 6.49 11.83
N LEU A 388 -14.97 7.42 10.96
CA LEU A 388 -15.72 7.72 9.75
C LEU A 388 -15.83 6.49 8.83
N VAL A 389 -14.71 5.76 8.63
CA VAL A 389 -14.69 4.54 7.79
C VAL A 389 -15.51 3.40 8.41
N VAL A 390 -15.38 3.20 9.73
CA VAL A 390 -16.11 2.14 10.46
C VAL A 390 -17.60 2.44 10.56
N TRP A 391 -17.98 3.70 10.75
CA TRP A 391 -19.38 4.11 10.82
C TRP A 391 -20.07 3.98 9.46
N PHE A 392 -19.48 4.55 8.40
CA PHE A 392 -20.04 4.55 7.05
C PHE A 392 -19.52 3.35 6.24
N SER A 393 -19.82 2.14 6.75
CA SER A 393 -19.36 0.87 6.19
C SER A 393 -20.27 0.30 5.09
N GLU A 394 -21.50 0.82 4.92
CA GLU A 394 -22.40 0.37 3.87
C GLU A 394 -21.74 0.51 2.48
N GLY A 395 -21.73 -0.59 1.73
CA GLY A 395 -21.07 -0.66 0.43
C GLY A 395 -19.56 -0.36 0.45
N LEU A 396 -18.92 -0.29 1.63
CA LEU A 396 -17.54 0.21 1.84
C LEU A 396 -17.32 1.64 1.28
N LYS A 397 -18.39 2.46 1.19
CA LYS A 397 -18.36 3.73 0.46
C LYS A 397 -17.36 4.73 1.03
N ALA A 398 -17.26 4.86 2.36
CA ALA A 398 -16.26 5.74 2.97
C ALA A 398 -14.83 5.24 2.69
N LEU A 399 -14.59 3.92 2.82
CA LEU A 399 -13.30 3.29 2.53
C LEU A 399 -12.85 3.56 1.09
N THR A 400 -13.70 3.23 0.11
CA THR A 400 -13.38 3.39 -1.32
C THR A 400 -13.20 4.85 -1.72
N THR A 401 -13.91 5.77 -1.07
CA THR A 401 -13.73 7.22 -1.30
C THR A 401 -12.37 7.68 -0.78
N VAL A 402 -11.95 7.28 0.43
CA VAL A 402 -10.61 7.62 0.96
C VAL A 402 -9.52 7.00 0.09
N ASP A 403 -9.67 5.72 -0.28
CA ASP A 403 -8.70 5.01 -1.11
C ASP A 403 -8.50 5.68 -2.46
N PHE A 404 -9.57 6.06 -3.15
CA PHE A 404 -9.49 6.74 -4.44
C PHE A 404 -8.78 8.09 -4.35
N TRP A 405 -9.20 8.98 -3.43
CA TRP A 405 -8.66 10.35 -3.39
C TRP A 405 -7.28 10.44 -2.76
N ILE A 406 -7.01 9.68 -1.71
CA ILE A 406 -5.73 9.69 -0.99
C ILE A 406 -4.79 8.59 -1.50
N GLY A 407 -5.30 7.36 -1.61
CA GLY A 407 -4.52 6.20 -2.06
C GLY A 407 -4.13 6.32 -3.53
N ASP A 408 -5.11 6.34 -4.43
CA ASP A 408 -4.79 6.33 -5.86
C ASP A 408 -4.26 7.69 -6.36
N ILE A 409 -5.05 8.76 -6.28
CA ILE A 409 -4.65 10.09 -6.81
C ILE A 409 -3.45 10.65 -6.05
N GLY A 410 -3.48 10.58 -4.72
CA GLY A 410 -2.43 11.13 -3.87
C GLY A 410 -1.07 10.50 -4.14
N ILE A 411 -0.98 9.17 -4.22
CA ILE A 411 0.26 8.43 -4.42
C ILE A 411 0.87 8.74 -5.80
N PHE A 412 0.07 8.72 -6.87
CA PHE A 412 0.55 9.08 -8.21
C PHE A 412 1.10 10.51 -8.25
N LEU A 413 0.38 11.45 -7.62
CA LEU A 413 0.81 12.85 -7.55
C LEU A 413 2.12 12.98 -6.78
N GLN A 414 2.24 12.36 -5.59
CA GLN A 414 3.44 12.43 -4.77
C GLN A 414 4.64 11.77 -5.46
N GLY A 415 4.48 10.59 -6.05
CA GLY A 415 5.56 9.92 -6.78
C GLY A 415 6.05 10.74 -7.97
N THR A 416 5.13 11.38 -8.70
CA THR A 416 5.48 12.30 -9.78
C THR A 416 6.22 13.52 -9.24
N LEU A 417 5.75 14.14 -8.15
CA LEU A 417 6.43 15.29 -7.53
C LEU A 417 7.84 14.94 -7.04
N LEU A 418 8.05 13.77 -6.45
CA LEU A 418 9.36 13.32 -5.96
C LEU A 418 10.40 13.28 -7.06
N ILE A 419 10.08 12.70 -8.22
CA ILE A 419 11.01 12.62 -9.34
C ILE A 419 11.32 14.00 -9.94
N TYR A 420 10.32 14.90 -9.98
CA TYR A 420 10.51 16.27 -10.42
C TYR A 420 11.36 17.08 -9.43
N VAL A 421 11.10 16.96 -8.14
CA VAL A 421 11.92 17.64 -7.10
C VAL A 421 13.36 17.14 -7.15
N PHE A 422 13.58 15.83 -7.30
CA PHE A 422 14.92 15.27 -7.43
C PHE A 422 15.67 15.82 -8.65
N ASN A 423 15.00 15.90 -9.80
CA ASN A 423 15.65 16.34 -11.03
C ASN A 423 15.87 17.86 -11.10
N PHE A 424 14.89 18.68 -10.66
CA PHE A 424 14.90 20.11 -10.91
C PHE A 424 15.23 20.95 -9.67
N ALA A 425 14.81 20.54 -8.47
CA ALA A 425 15.08 21.29 -7.26
C ALA A 425 16.36 20.83 -6.56
N PHE A 426 16.55 19.51 -6.42
CA PHE A 426 17.77 18.95 -5.81
C PHE A 426 18.94 18.89 -6.83
N GLY A 427 18.62 18.60 -8.07
CA GLY A 427 19.55 18.47 -9.20
C GLY A 427 20.01 17.04 -9.40
N THR A 428 19.83 16.51 -10.63
CA THR A 428 20.12 15.10 -10.98
C THR A 428 21.58 14.72 -10.66
N GLU A 429 22.55 15.59 -10.98
CA GLU A 429 23.98 15.31 -10.73
C GLU A 429 24.28 15.23 -9.22
N ARG A 430 23.75 16.18 -8.48
CA ARG A 430 23.89 16.19 -7.02
C ARG A 430 23.22 14.96 -6.39
N GLY A 431 22.00 14.65 -6.82
CA GLY A 431 21.25 13.48 -6.36
C GLY A 431 21.97 12.18 -6.67
N TRP A 432 22.54 12.08 -7.87
CA TRP A 432 23.33 10.92 -8.29
C TRP A 432 24.58 10.73 -7.42
N THR A 433 25.31 11.81 -7.13
CA THR A 433 26.48 11.78 -6.25
C THR A 433 26.08 11.45 -4.82
N GLU A 434 25.00 12.06 -4.31
CA GLU A 434 24.47 11.78 -2.99
C GLU A 434 24.03 10.32 -2.84
N ALA A 435 23.34 9.74 -3.82
CA ALA A 435 22.92 8.33 -3.80
C ALA A 435 24.11 7.37 -3.62
N HIS A 436 25.21 7.65 -4.32
CA HIS A 436 26.43 6.81 -4.29
C HIS A 436 27.35 7.08 -3.10
N HIS A 437 27.02 8.05 -2.23
CA HIS A 437 27.80 8.30 -1.02
C HIS A 437 27.61 7.13 -0.04
N GLY A 438 28.69 6.41 0.30
CA GLY A 438 28.66 5.22 1.16
C GLY A 438 28.07 3.97 0.51
N ALA A 439 27.83 3.97 -0.81
CA ALA A 439 27.23 2.83 -1.50
C ALA A 439 28.27 1.73 -1.80
N ASP A 440 27.96 0.50 -1.39
CA ASP A 440 28.76 -0.71 -1.66
C ASP A 440 28.63 -1.14 -3.13
N ILE A 441 27.49 -0.85 -3.77
CA ILE A 441 27.22 -1.11 -5.18
C ILE A 441 26.88 0.19 -5.90
N ARG A 442 27.13 0.23 -7.22
CA ARG A 442 26.78 1.40 -8.03
C ARG A 442 25.54 1.15 -8.86
N ILE A 443 24.63 2.12 -8.88
CA ILE A 443 23.50 2.12 -9.79
C ILE A 443 24.05 2.17 -11.24
N PRO A 444 23.60 1.27 -12.14
CA PRO A 444 24.03 1.30 -13.55
C PRO A 444 23.74 2.66 -14.21
N ARG A 445 24.66 3.17 -15.00
CA ARG A 445 24.57 4.52 -15.60
C ARG A 445 23.30 4.76 -16.42
N VAL A 446 22.72 3.71 -17.00
CA VAL A 446 21.44 3.79 -17.73
C VAL A 446 20.31 4.35 -16.83
N PHE A 447 20.30 4.02 -15.56
CA PHE A 447 19.29 4.53 -14.64
C PHE A 447 19.40 6.04 -14.38
N LYS A 448 20.57 6.65 -14.58
CA LYS A 448 20.69 8.11 -14.54
C LYS A 448 19.88 8.76 -15.66
N PHE A 449 19.92 8.18 -16.87
CA PHE A 449 19.09 8.61 -17.99
C PHE A 449 17.61 8.32 -17.71
N VAL A 450 17.30 7.13 -17.16
CA VAL A 450 15.93 6.75 -16.79
C VAL A 450 15.35 7.74 -15.78
N ILE A 451 16.03 8.01 -14.67
CA ILE A 451 15.58 8.96 -13.61
C ILE A 451 15.38 10.36 -14.19
N ARG A 452 16.28 10.81 -15.09
CA ARG A 452 16.23 12.18 -15.60
C ARG A 452 15.14 12.39 -16.64
N TRP A 453 14.87 11.42 -17.50
CA TRP A 453 14.02 11.60 -18.69
C TRP A 453 12.88 10.61 -18.78
N VAL A 454 13.15 9.32 -18.61
CA VAL A 454 12.15 8.27 -18.84
C VAL A 454 11.11 8.24 -17.71
N SER A 455 11.54 8.20 -16.45
CA SER A 455 10.61 8.17 -15.31
C SER A 455 9.70 9.40 -15.26
N PRO A 456 10.19 10.65 -15.40
CA PRO A 456 9.30 11.82 -15.43
C PRO A 456 8.28 11.77 -16.57
N ALA A 457 8.72 11.39 -17.78
CA ALA A 457 7.84 11.30 -18.94
C ALA A 457 6.78 10.21 -18.76
N PHE A 458 7.20 9.02 -18.33
CA PHE A 458 6.30 7.89 -18.08
C PHE A 458 5.30 8.21 -16.97
N LEU A 459 5.76 8.78 -15.84
CA LEU A 459 4.88 9.15 -14.73
C LEU A 459 3.87 10.22 -15.12
N THR A 460 4.30 11.23 -15.88
CA THR A 460 3.39 12.27 -16.37
C THR A 460 2.34 11.67 -17.30
N ALA A 461 2.74 10.77 -18.21
CA ALA A 461 1.81 10.09 -19.10
C ALA A 461 0.81 9.22 -18.33
N ILE A 462 1.30 8.36 -17.42
CA ILE A 462 0.45 7.47 -16.61
C ILE A 462 -0.48 8.27 -15.69
N PHE A 463 0.01 9.32 -15.02
CA PHE A 463 -0.83 10.16 -14.17
C PHE A 463 -1.89 10.90 -14.99
N SER A 464 -1.53 11.44 -16.15
CA SER A 464 -2.50 12.07 -17.06
C SER A 464 -3.56 11.08 -17.52
N MET A 465 -3.14 9.86 -17.91
CA MET A 465 -4.08 8.79 -18.30
C MET A 465 -4.97 8.37 -17.13
N PHE A 466 -4.42 8.29 -15.92
CA PHE A 466 -5.19 7.98 -14.71
C PHE A 466 -6.29 9.03 -14.47
N VAL A 467 -5.95 10.32 -14.53
CA VAL A 467 -6.90 11.43 -14.37
C VAL A 467 -7.94 11.42 -15.49
N LEU A 468 -7.51 11.27 -16.73
CA LEU A 468 -8.42 11.21 -17.88
C LEU A 468 -9.38 10.03 -17.79
N LYS A 469 -8.92 8.85 -17.37
CA LYS A 469 -9.76 7.66 -17.20
C LYS A 469 -10.68 7.78 -15.99
N ASN A 470 -10.11 8.01 -14.81
CA ASN A 470 -10.83 7.82 -13.55
C ASN A 470 -11.51 9.09 -13.03
N VAL A 471 -11.09 10.28 -13.48
CA VAL A 471 -11.73 11.54 -13.11
C VAL A 471 -12.58 12.08 -14.25
N ALA A 472 -12.02 12.18 -15.47
CA ALA A 472 -12.76 12.68 -16.62
C ALA A 472 -13.64 11.59 -17.30
N GLY A 473 -13.41 10.31 -16.99
CA GLY A 473 -14.23 9.20 -17.51
C GLY A 473 -13.90 8.79 -18.95
N TRP A 474 -12.67 9.05 -19.42
CA TRP A 474 -12.27 8.65 -20.77
C TRP A 474 -12.12 7.12 -20.89
N ASN A 475 -12.68 6.54 -21.95
CA ASN A 475 -12.60 5.10 -22.22
C ASN A 475 -11.23 4.61 -22.71
N LEU A 476 -10.19 5.46 -22.71
CA LEU A 476 -8.84 5.20 -23.22
C LEU A 476 -8.79 4.84 -24.72
N SER A 477 -9.85 5.11 -25.49
CA SER A 477 -9.87 4.91 -26.94
C SER A 477 -9.49 6.22 -27.66
N PHE A 478 -8.51 6.13 -28.55
CA PHE A 478 -8.11 7.25 -29.42
C PHE A 478 -8.93 7.31 -30.71
N THR A 479 -9.55 6.18 -31.10
CA THR A 479 -10.36 6.09 -32.32
C THR A 479 -11.82 6.49 -32.10
N THR A 480 -12.38 6.10 -30.95
CA THR A 480 -13.75 6.38 -30.53
C THR A 480 -13.76 6.90 -29.10
N PRO A 481 -13.26 8.15 -28.86
CA PRO A 481 -13.18 8.66 -27.50
C PRO A 481 -14.57 8.90 -26.93
N LEU A 482 -14.83 8.30 -25.76
CA LEU A 482 -16.05 8.48 -25.00
C LEU A 482 -15.69 8.91 -23.57
N PHE A 483 -16.39 9.91 -23.05
CA PHE A 483 -16.23 10.40 -21.70
C PHE A 483 -17.51 10.10 -20.91
N THR A 484 -17.45 9.16 -19.98
CA THR A 484 -18.55 8.83 -19.07
C THR A 484 -18.03 8.96 -17.65
N PRO A 485 -18.67 9.80 -16.79
CA PRO A 485 -18.23 9.96 -15.42
C PRO A 485 -18.10 8.61 -14.72
N THR A 486 -17.00 8.41 -14.01
CA THR A 486 -16.74 7.18 -13.26
C THR A 486 -17.46 7.19 -11.91
N GLU A 487 -17.60 6.04 -11.27
CA GLU A 487 -18.29 5.91 -10.00
C GLU A 487 -17.81 6.90 -8.94
N PRO A 488 -16.50 7.11 -8.69
CA PRO A 488 -16.04 8.11 -7.70
C PRO A 488 -16.51 9.53 -7.99
N ILE A 489 -16.67 9.90 -9.26
CA ILE A 489 -17.18 11.23 -9.64
C ILE A 489 -18.70 11.26 -9.53
N LEU A 490 -19.40 10.23 -10.00
CA LEU A 490 -20.86 10.11 -9.88
C LEU A 490 -21.30 10.13 -8.42
N ASP A 491 -20.56 9.51 -7.53
CA ASP A 491 -20.80 9.57 -6.08
C ASP A 491 -20.80 11.01 -5.53
N LEU A 492 -19.99 11.89 -6.10
CA LEU A 492 -19.92 13.30 -5.66
C LEU A 492 -20.97 14.18 -6.33
N VAL A 493 -21.17 14.03 -7.64
CA VAL A 493 -22.01 14.98 -8.40
C VAL A 493 -23.39 14.42 -8.74
N GLY A 494 -23.54 13.11 -8.77
CA GLY A 494 -24.73 12.40 -9.25
C GLY A 494 -24.77 12.30 -10.77
N GLY A 495 -25.68 11.45 -11.28
CA GLY A 495 -25.95 11.24 -12.70
C GLY A 495 -27.36 10.70 -12.93
N PRO A 496 -27.79 10.53 -14.20
CA PRO A 496 -29.16 10.14 -14.51
C PRO A 496 -29.63 8.83 -13.84
N ASN A 497 -28.71 7.85 -13.70
CA ASN A 497 -28.99 6.53 -13.13
C ASN A 497 -28.12 6.24 -11.88
N HIS A 498 -27.43 7.24 -11.34
CA HIS A 498 -26.54 7.09 -10.19
C HIS A 498 -26.72 8.31 -9.27
N PRO A 499 -27.54 8.19 -8.21
CA PRO A 499 -27.71 9.29 -7.26
C PRO A 499 -26.39 9.59 -6.52
N ALA A 500 -26.15 10.86 -6.24
CA ALA A 500 -24.98 11.24 -5.46
C ALA A 500 -25.01 10.65 -4.05
N SER A 501 -23.87 10.16 -3.59
CA SER A 501 -23.71 9.58 -2.25
C SER A 501 -23.45 10.65 -1.21
N GLY A 502 -24.31 10.74 -0.20
CA GLY A 502 -24.10 11.61 0.96
C GLY A 502 -22.83 11.24 1.73
N VAL A 503 -22.53 9.94 1.83
CA VAL A 503 -21.34 9.41 2.50
C VAL A 503 -20.06 9.81 1.75
N ALA A 504 -20.03 9.66 0.41
CA ALA A 504 -18.88 10.05 -0.39
C ALA A 504 -18.62 11.57 -0.29
N ARG A 505 -19.65 12.40 -0.33
CA ARG A 505 -19.56 13.87 -0.14
C ARG A 505 -19.02 14.23 1.24
N LEU A 506 -19.55 13.62 2.30
CA LEU A 506 -19.08 13.83 3.67
C LEU A 506 -17.62 13.42 3.83
N THR A 507 -17.25 12.25 3.27
CA THR A 507 -15.88 11.76 3.30
C THR A 507 -14.93 12.68 2.54
N ALA A 508 -15.28 13.12 1.34
CA ALA A 508 -14.48 14.07 0.56
C ALA A 508 -14.32 15.41 1.29
N PHE A 509 -15.39 15.91 1.93
CA PHE A 509 -15.33 17.12 2.76
C PHE A 509 -14.41 16.93 3.97
N PHE A 510 -14.49 15.79 4.65
CA PHE A 510 -13.57 15.45 5.73
C PHE A 510 -12.10 15.43 5.26
N LEU A 511 -11.81 14.84 4.10
CA LEU A 511 -10.46 14.82 3.53
C LEU A 511 -9.95 16.24 3.19
N LEU A 512 -10.81 17.12 2.69
CA LEU A 512 -10.46 18.52 2.47
C LEU A 512 -10.13 19.23 3.79
N LEU A 513 -10.93 19.03 4.84
CA LEU A 513 -10.65 19.58 6.17
C LEU A 513 -9.35 19.03 6.75
N PHE A 514 -9.09 17.74 6.59
CA PHE A 514 -7.83 17.10 7.00
C PHE A 514 -6.63 17.70 6.25
N GLY A 515 -6.77 17.94 4.95
CA GLY A 515 -5.76 18.63 4.13
C GLY A 515 -5.49 20.06 4.60
N LEU A 516 -6.53 20.84 4.83
CA LEU A 516 -6.43 22.22 5.34
C LEU A 516 -5.80 22.25 6.75
N PHE A 517 -6.25 21.40 7.66
CA PHE A 517 -5.66 21.25 8.98
C PHE A 517 -4.17 20.94 8.91
N SER A 518 -3.79 19.97 8.07
CA SER A 518 -2.40 19.59 7.86
C SER A 518 -1.57 20.74 7.28
N ALA A 519 -2.11 21.51 6.34
CA ALA A 519 -1.44 22.68 5.78
C ALA A 519 -1.21 23.78 6.84
N LEU A 520 -2.17 24.00 7.76
CA LEU A 520 -2.00 24.92 8.88
C LEU A 520 -0.92 24.46 9.86
N LEU A 521 -0.83 23.16 10.14
CA LEU A 521 0.25 22.60 10.96
C LEU A 521 1.62 22.83 10.29
N ILE A 522 1.72 22.62 8.97
CA ILE A 522 2.96 22.84 8.20
C ILE A 522 3.33 24.33 8.17
N GLN A 523 2.35 25.22 8.11
CA GLN A 523 2.61 26.65 8.20
C GLN A 523 3.25 27.03 9.55
N ARG A 524 2.76 26.46 10.65
CA ARG A 524 3.35 26.62 11.98
C ARG A 524 4.76 26.03 12.06
N ALA A 525 4.94 24.82 11.55
CA ALA A 525 6.24 24.16 11.48
C ALA A 525 7.25 25.00 10.68
N GLY A 526 6.83 25.57 9.54
CA GLY A 526 7.69 26.42 8.72
C GLY A 526 8.23 27.64 9.45
N LYS A 527 7.42 28.34 10.26
CA LYS A 527 7.89 29.46 11.09
C LYS A 527 9.00 29.03 12.06
N ARG A 528 8.94 27.81 12.55
CA ARG A 528 9.94 27.24 13.45
C ARG A 528 11.21 26.82 12.69
N TRP A 529 11.06 26.30 11.46
CA TRP A 529 12.20 25.94 10.61
C TRP A 529 12.95 27.16 10.09
N ASP A 530 12.23 28.22 9.71
CA ASP A 530 12.82 29.48 9.27
C ASP A 530 13.57 30.21 10.40
N ALA A 531 13.28 29.90 11.66
CA ALA A 531 13.97 30.45 12.85
C ALA A 531 15.20 29.63 13.30
N ARG A 532 15.47 28.46 12.69
CA ARG A 532 16.66 27.63 12.94
C ARG A 532 17.81 28.05 12.04
#